data_046ef5fe0777d264c84bd925334a2087
#
_entry.id   046ef5fe0777d264c84bd925334a2087
#
_cell.length_a   1.000
_cell.length_b   1.000
_cell.length_c   1.000
_cell.angle_alpha   90.00
_cell.angle_beta   90.00
_cell.angle_gamma   90.00
#
_symmetry.space_group_name_H-M   'P 1'
#
loop_
_entity.id
_entity.type
_entity.pdbx_description
1 polymer ?
#
loop_
_entity_poly.entity_id
_entity_poly.type
_entity_poly.pdbx_seq_one_letter_code
_entity_poly.pdbx_strand_id
1 'polypeptide(L)'
;MHHTILIMLCNYLRYMKIKSKLPHVGTTIFTTMSVLAQEHAAINLGQGFPDFMMSEELIELVNASMKTGHNQYVHMNGLHALREQLATKCFKLYGNSVDVNDEITVTPGGTYAIYTALTTVLNKGDEVIVFEPAYDSYIPNIEINGAIPILISLQYPTYQIPWDEVKAKITPKTKMIMLNSPHNPTGMVLSDDDIIQLKEIIAAHDIFILSDEVYEHLIFDDKKHLSMLNYPELFERSFVCFSFGKTYHCTGWKLGYCIAPKLLMQEFRKVHQFNCFSCNSPVQFALATYLQNENAYLSLGKQLQQKRDYFRTLMQQTPFKLIPSHGSYFECYSYEGLSGMYDFDLAVNLTKSFGVATIPVSSFYKNKTDNKVLRFCFAKKDTTLECAVKLLKGFEF
;
A
#
# COMPACT_ATOMS: atom_id res chain seq x y z
N MET A 1 35.09 11.66 -42.28
CA MET A 1 33.94 12.39 -41.70
C MET A 1 33.11 11.59 -40.71
N HIS A 2 32.72 10.35 -40.98
CA HIS A 2 31.90 9.54 -40.07
C HIS A 2 32.54 9.24 -38.70
N HIS A 3 33.85 9.00 -38.64
CA HIS A 3 34.58 8.72 -37.39
C HIS A 3 34.67 9.93 -36.45
N THR A 4 34.77 11.13 -37.00
CA THR A 4 34.87 12.38 -36.24
C THR A 4 33.52 12.77 -35.62
N ILE A 5 32.41 12.48 -36.32
CA ILE A 5 31.03 12.73 -35.81
C ILE A 5 30.68 11.76 -34.67
N LEU A 6 31.12 10.49 -34.78
CA LEU A 6 30.87 9.49 -33.72
C LEU A 6 31.64 9.82 -32.44
N ILE A 7 32.88 10.33 -32.56
CA ILE A 7 33.70 10.77 -31.41
C ILE A 7 33.15 12.04 -30.79
N MET A 8 32.59 12.98 -31.56
CA MET A 8 31.89 14.15 -31.03
C MET A 8 30.59 13.80 -30.31
N LEU A 9 29.79 12.88 -30.86
CA LEU A 9 28.58 12.38 -30.22
C LEU A 9 28.89 11.61 -28.91
N CYS A 10 29.94 10.76 -28.90
CA CYS A 10 30.39 10.08 -27.70
C CYS A 10 30.91 11.04 -26.62
N ASN A 11 31.58 12.13 -27.02
CA ASN A 11 32.02 13.15 -26.07
C ASN A 11 30.88 14.04 -25.59
N TYR A 12 29.85 14.30 -26.40
CA TYR A 12 28.65 15.06 -25.97
C TYR A 12 27.86 14.29 -24.92
N LEU A 13 27.70 12.97 -25.06
CA LEU A 13 27.04 12.09 -24.04
C LEU A 13 27.85 11.99 -22.74
N ARG A 14 29.18 12.21 -22.77
CA ARG A 14 30.04 12.22 -21.58
C ARG A 14 29.80 13.43 -20.65
N TYR A 15 29.17 14.49 -21.13
CA TYR A 15 28.95 15.71 -20.35
C TYR A 15 27.53 15.88 -19.79
N MET A 16 26.58 15.00 -20.17
CA MET A 16 25.21 15.09 -19.60
C MET A 16 25.20 14.45 -18.22
N LYS A 17 25.35 15.27 -17.17
CA LYS A 17 25.24 14.82 -15.77
C LYS A 17 23.82 15.10 -15.27
N ILE A 18 23.02 14.05 -15.17
CA ILE A 18 21.73 14.14 -14.48
C ILE A 18 21.99 13.98 -12.98
N LYS A 19 21.64 14.99 -12.21
CA LYS A 19 21.62 14.88 -10.74
C LYS A 19 20.33 14.18 -10.35
N SER A 20 20.44 12.91 -9.94
CA SER A 20 19.28 12.14 -9.47
C SER A 20 18.63 12.81 -8.27
N LYS A 21 17.30 12.85 -8.23
CA LYS A 21 16.54 13.23 -7.04
C LYS A 21 16.44 12.07 -6.03
N LEU A 22 16.62 10.83 -6.51
CA LEU A 22 16.52 9.60 -5.71
C LEU A 22 17.79 8.73 -5.96
N PRO A 23 18.99 9.19 -5.54
CA PRO A 23 20.25 8.53 -5.87
C PRO A 23 20.41 7.14 -5.25
N HIS A 24 19.64 6.83 -4.22
CA HIS A 24 19.72 5.56 -3.50
C HIS A 24 18.60 4.57 -3.90
N VAL A 25 17.70 4.96 -4.81
CA VAL A 25 16.62 4.08 -5.29
C VAL A 25 17.13 3.26 -6.46
N GLY A 26 17.09 1.93 -6.29
CA GLY A 26 17.39 0.94 -7.32
C GLY A 26 16.15 0.15 -7.76
N THR A 27 16.37 -1.04 -8.31
CA THR A 27 15.29 -1.99 -8.61
C THR A 27 14.58 -2.41 -7.32
N THR A 28 13.24 -2.37 -7.32
CA THR A 28 12.48 -2.71 -6.13
C THR A 28 12.58 -4.22 -5.83
N ILE A 29 12.44 -4.59 -4.55
CA ILE A 29 12.40 -5.99 -4.14
C ILE A 29 11.30 -6.77 -4.87
N PHE A 30 10.15 -6.13 -5.12
CA PHE A 30 9.04 -6.74 -5.84
C PHE A 30 9.42 -7.11 -7.27
N THR A 31 10.12 -6.21 -7.98
CA THR A 31 10.61 -6.49 -9.34
C THR A 31 11.66 -7.60 -9.31
N THR A 32 12.64 -7.50 -8.39
CA THR A 32 13.71 -8.50 -8.26
C THR A 32 13.15 -9.90 -8.03
N MET A 33 12.26 -10.05 -7.03
CA MET A 33 11.69 -11.37 -6.71
C MET A 33 10.71 -11.87 -7.78
N SER A 34 10.02 -10.98 -8.51
CA SER A 34 9.13 -11.40 -9.60
C SER A 34 9.89 -11.89 -10.82
N VAL A 35 10.97 -11.21 -11.20
CA VAL A 35 11.87 -11.66 -12.29
C VAL A 35 12.46 -13.02 -11.92
N LEU A 36 12.97 -13.15 -10.69
CA LEU A 36 13.54 -14.40 -10.22
C LEU A 36 12.51 -15.54 -10.20
N ALA A 37 11.28 -15.27 -9.76
CA ALA A 37 10.20 -16.24 -9.77
C ALA A 37 9.87 -16.71 -11.21
N GLN A 38 9.85 -15.78 -12.16
CA GLN A 38 9.60 -16.11 -13.56
C GLN A 38 10.74 -16.93 -14.17
N GLU A 39 12.00 -16.55 -13.93
CA GLU A 39 13.19 -17.26 -14.45
C GLU A 39 13.28 -18.70 -13.93
N HIS A 40 12.82 -18.96 -12.71
CA HIS A 40 12.87 -20.28 -12.08
C HIS A 40 11.53 -21.01 -12.07
N ALA A 41 10.49 -20.51 -12.78
CA ALA A 41 9.13 -21.05 -12.77
C ALA A 41 8.59 -21.29 -11.34
N ALA A 42 8.96 -20.44 -10.38
CA ALA A 42 8.59 -20.56 -8.98
C ALA A 42 7.17 -20.03 -8.73
N ILE A 43 6.47 -20.63 -7.77
CA ILE A 43 5.18 -20.15 -7.27
C ILE A 43 5.41 -18.81 -6.56
N ASN A 44 4.79 -17.74 -7.05
CA ASN A 44 5.04 -16.41 -6.53
C ASN A 44 4.06 -16.04 -5.40
N LEU A 45 4.48 -16.23 -4.15
CA LEU A 45 3.81 -15.73 -2.95
C LEU A 45 4.36 -14.38 -2.47
N GLY A 46 5.26 -13.76 -3.23
CA GLY A 46 5.81 -12.42 -2.91
C GLY A 46 4.90 -11.28 -3.33
N GLN A 47 4.20 -11.43 -4.47
CA GLN A 47 3.35 -10.38 -5.03
C GLN A 47 2.01 -10.20 -4.30
N GLY A 48 1.73 -8.95 -3.90
CA GLY A 48 0.55 -8.56 -3.15
C GLY A 48 -0.70 -8.34 -4.01
N PHE A 49 -1.07 -9.31 -4.82
CA PHE A 49 -2.34 -9.34 -5.54
C PHE A 49 -2.84 -10.78 -5.70
N PRO A 50 -4.17 -10.97 -5.76
CA PRO A 50 -4.77 -12.29 -5.96
C PRO A 50 -4.40 -12.91 -7.31
N ASP A 51 -4.34 -14.25 -7.37
CA ASP A 51 -4.22 -15.04 -8.61
C ASP A 51 -5.56 -15.64 -9.07
N PHE A 52 -6.64 -15.32 -8.35
CA PHE A 52 -8.01 -15.64 -8.75
C PHE A 52 -8.64 -14.44 -9.45
N MET A 53 -9.66 -14.73 -10.28
CA MET A 53 -10.32 -13.73 -11.10
C MET A 53 -11.07 -12.70 -10.24
N MET A 54 -11.09 -11.46 -10.71
CA MET A 54 -11.97 -10.42 -10.19
C MET A 54 -13.44 -10.71 -10.57
N SER A 55 -14.38 -9.91 -10.06
CA SER A 55 -15.80 -10.06 -10.36
C SER A 55 -16.09 -9.90 -11.85
N GLU A 56 -16.73 -10.89 -12.47
CA GLU A 56 -17.23 -10.84 -13.85
C GLU A 56 -18.23 -9.70 -14.03
N GLU A 57 -19.12 -9.49 -13.05
CA GLU A 57 -20.07 -8.38 -13.05
C GLU A 57 -19.36 -7.02 -13.23
N LEU A 58 -18.25 -6.81 -12.51
CA LEU A 58 -17.50 -5.56 -12.63
C LEU A 58 -16.82 -5.43 -14.01
N ILE A 59 -16.34 -6.53 -14.59
CA ILE A 59 -15.77 -6.56 -15.94
C ILE A 59 -16.85 -6.16 -16.97
N GLU A 60 -18.03 -6.75 -16.88
CA GLU A 60 -19.14 -6.45 -17.79
C GLU A 60 -19.65 -5.01 -17.65
N LEU A 61 -19.67 -4.46 -16.44
CA LEU A 61 -20.00 -3.04 -16.22
C LEU A 61 -19.01 -2.10 -16.92
N VAL A 62 -17.70 -2.41 -16.88
CA VAL A 62 -16.68 -1.62 -17.62
C VAL A 62 -16.87 -1.75 -19.12
N ASN A 63 -17.10 -2.97 -19.61
CA ASN A 63 -17.36 -3.24 -21.02
C ASN A 63 -18.60 -2.48 -21.53
N ALA A 64 -19.68 -2.52 -20.76
CA ALA A 64 -20.90 -1.74 -21.05
C ALA A 64 -20.62 -0.24 -21.08
N SER A 65 -19.88 0.28 -20.10
CA SER A 65 -19.53 1.70 -20.04
C SER A 65 -18.73 2.17 -21.25
N MET A 66 -17.79 1.38 -21.73
CA MET A 66 -17.03 1.68 -22.95
C MET A 66 -17.95 1.69 -24.20
N LYS A 67 -18.84 0.70 -24.33
CA LYS A 67 -19.77 0.58 -25.48
C LYS A 67 -20.81 1.68 -25.51
N THR A 68 -21.24 2.17 -24.37
CA THR A 68 -22.23 3.25 -24.26
C THR A 68 -21.65 4.65 -24.36
N GLY A 69 -20.34 4.76 -24.66
CA GLY A 69 -19.71 6.02 -25.02
C GLY A 69 -19.07 6.80 -23.86
N HIS A 70 -18.94 6.20 -22.67
CA HIS A 70 -18.30 6.85 -21.51
C HIS A 70 -16.78 6.85 -21.62
N ASN A 71 -16.21 7.31 -22.76
CA ASN A 71 -14.80 7.26 -23.08
C ASN A 71 -14.08 8.63 -23.04
N GLN A 72 -14.84 9.70 -22.79
CA GLN A 72 -14.27 11.05 -22.66
C GLN A 72 -13.98 11.40 -21.20
N TYR A 73 -13.22 12.45 -20.99
CA TYR A 73 -12.89 12.93 -19.65
C TYR A 73 -14.13 13.18 -18.78
N VAL A 74 -14.11 12.64 -17.58
CA VAL A 74 -14.99 13.08 -16.50
C VAL A 74 -14.38 14.26 -15.77
N HIS A 75 -15.12 14.87 -14.86
CA HIS A 75 -14.62 15.94 -14.01
C HIS A 75 -13.33 15.53 -13.29
N MET A 76 -12.38 16.47 -13.13
CA MET A 76 -11.06 16.17 -12.54
C MET A 76 -11.14 15.55 -11.13
N ASN A 77 -12.12 15.91 -10.33
CA ASN A 77 -12.32 15.32 -9.00
C ASN A 77 -12.84 13.87 -9.06
N GLY A 78 -13.16 13.38 -10.25
CA GLY A 78 -13.83 12.11 -10.50
C GLY A 78 -15.32 12.26 -10.81
N LEU A 79 -15.91 11.19 -11.36
CA LEU A 79 -17.33 11.11 -11.69
C LEU A 79 -18.20 11.40 -10.47
N HIS A 80 -19.16 12.31 -10.58
CA HIS A 80 -20.01 12.72 -9.45
C HIS A 80 -20.74 11.52 -8.83
N ALA A 81 -21.38 10.68 -9.66
CA ALA A 81 -22.07 9.49 -9.17
C ALA A 81 -21.16 8.52 -8.40
N LEU A 82 -19.88 8.38 -8.79
CA LEU A 82 -18.94 7.56 -8.03
C LEU A 82 -18.63 8.20 -6.66
N ARG A 83 -18.44 9.52 -6.62
CA ARG A 83 -18.18 10.25 -5.37
C ARG A 83 -19.37 10.20 -4.40
N GLU A 84 -20.62 10.22 -4.93
CA GLU A 84 -21.83 9.99 -4.11
C GLU A 84 -21.85 8.60 -3.49
N GLN A 85 -21.48 7.55 -4.23
CA GLN A 85 -21.39 6.20 -3.68
C GLN A 85 -20.29 6.11 -2.62
N LEU A 86 -19.15 6.78 -2.81
CA LEU A 86 -18.07 6.84 -1.81
C LEU A 86 -18.50 7.57 -0.55
N ALA A 87 -19.20 8.70 -0.66
CA ALA A 87 -19.74 9.42 0.50
C ALA A 87 -20.75 8.56 1.27
N THR A 88 -21.65 7.86 0.56
CA THR A 88 -22.60 6.91 1.15
C THR A 88 -21.89 5.78 1.89
N LYS A 89 -20.85 5.19 1.27
CA LYS A 89 -20.00 4.17 1.88
C LYS A 89 -19.34 4.69 3.16
N CYS A 90 -18.74 5.89 3.11
CA CYS A 90 -18.09 6.50 4.27
C CYS A 90 -19.05 6.70 5.43
N PHE A 91 -20.24 7.23 5.17
CA PHE A 91 -21.26 7.39 6.21
C PHE A 91 -21.64 6.06 6.86
N LYS A 92 -21.87 5.02 6.04
CA LYS A 92 -22.28 3.69 6.54
C LYS A 92 -21.20 2.99 7.35
N LEU A 93 -19.93 3.09 6.93
CA LEU A 93 -18.83 2.38 7.58
C LEU A 93 -18.22 3.16 8.75
N TYR A 94 -18.15 4.48 8.64
CA TYR A 94 -17.36 5.31 9.55
C TYR A 94 -18.18 6.35 10.29
N GLY A 95 -19.47 6.51 9.95
CA GLY A 95 -20.34 7.53 10.54
C GLY A 95 -19.99 8.97 10.11
N ASN A 96 -19.08 9.14 9.16
CA ASN A 96 -18.61 10.45 8.69
C ASN A 96 -19.38 10.88 7.43
N SER A 97 -20.01 12.05 7.48
CA SER A 97 -20.70 12.68 6.34
C SER A 97 -19.73 13.55 5.56
N VAL A 98 -19.01 12.94 4.62
CA VAL A 98 -18.06 13.66 3.75
C VAL A 98 -18.80 14.38 2.62
N ASP A 99 -18.36 15.61 2.30
CA ASP A 99 -18.93 16.38 1.20
C ASP A 99 -18.47 15.83 -0.16
N VAL A 100 -19.46 15.43 -0.99
CA VAL A 100 -19.23 14.86 -2.32
C VAL A 100 -18.45 15.80 -3.24
N ASN A 101 -18.65 17.10 -3.10
CA ASN A 101 -18.04 18.09 -3.99
C ASN A 101 -16.67 18.54 -3.51
N ASP A 102 -16.49 18.67 -2.20
CA ASP A 102 -15.33 19.36 -1.63
C ASP A 102 -14.30 18.43 -0.96
N GLU A 103 -14.65 17.18 -0.62
CA GLU A 103 -13.80 16.33 0.22
C GLU A 103 -13.34 15.01 -0.41
N ILE A 104 -13.82 14.66 -1.63
CA ILE A 104 -13.47 13.42 -2.31
C ILE A 104 -12.82 13.71 -3.66
N THR A 105 -11.69 13.05 -3.94
CA THR A 105 -11.06 13.06 -5.27
C THR A 105 -10.65 11.65 -5.68
N VAL A 106 -11.08 11.24 -6.87
CA VAL A 106 -10.67 9.97 -7.51
C VAL A 106 -9.27 10.13 -8.10
N THR A 107 -8.42 9.12 -7.88
CA THR A 107 -6.99 9.16 -8.24
C THR A 107 -6.57 7.93 -9.05
N PRO A 108 -5.45 7.98 -9.78
CA PRO A 108 -4.87 6.81 -10.47
C PRO A 108 -4.24 5.81 -9.49
N GLY A 109 -5.03 5.34 -8.52
CA GLY A 109 -4.62 4.40 -7.46
C GLY A 109 -4.08 5.07 -6.20
N GLY A 110 -3.91 4.24 -5.14
CA GLY A 110 -3.49 4.71 -3.81
C GLY A 110 -2.09 5.34 -3.79
N THR A 111 -1.11 4.75 -4.47
CA THR A 111 0.26 5.31 -4.54
C THR A 111 0.28 6.74 -5.08
N TYR A 112 -0.55 7.02 -6.09
CA TYR A 112 -0.67 8.39 -6.62
C TYR A 112 -1.35 9.32 -5.60
N ALA A 113 -2.39 8.85 -4.91
CA ALA A 113 -3.03 9.63 -3.85
C ALA A 113 -2.04 10.02 -2.75
N ILE A 114 -1.21 9.07 -2.31
CA ILE A 114 -0.13 9.28 -1.33
C ILE A 114 0.88 10.31 -1.84
N TYR A 115 1.40 10.15 -3.07
CA TYR A 115 2.32 11.09 -3.68
C TYR A 115 1.73 12.51 -3.74
N THR A 116 0.47 12.62 -4.16
CA THR A 116 -0.21 13.93 -4.29
C THR A 116 -0.41 14.56 -2.92
N ALA A 117 -0.83 13.81 -1.90
CA ALA A 117 -0.99 14.32 -0.54
C ALA A 117 0.35 14.84 0.04
N LEU A 118 1.44 14.09 -0.13
CA LEU A 118 2.77 14.52 0.28
C LEU A 118 3.19 15.79 -0.45
N THR A 119 3.01 15.83 -1.79
CA THR A 119 3.39 16.99 -2.61
C THR A 119 2.55 18.23 -2.28
N THR A 120 1.35 18.03 -1.75
CA THR A 120 0.44 19.13 -1.37
C THR A 120 0.96 19.95 -0.19
N VAL A 121 1.56 19.28 0.81
CA VAL A 121 1.87 19.94 2.10
C VAL A 121 3.34 20.01 2.44
N LEU A 122 4.19 19.17 1.80
CA LEU A 122 5.61 19.13 2.14
C LEU A 122 6.43 20.18 1.41
N ASN A 123 7.30 20.82 2.15
CA ASN A 123 8.34 21.70 1.66
C ASN A 123 9.72 21.11 1.94
N LYS A 124 10.74 21.68 1.30
CA LYS A 124 12.13 21.27 1.53
C LYS A 124 12.52 21.45 2.99
N GLY A 125 12.95 20.34 3.62
CA GLY A 125 13.42 20.30 5.00
C GLY A 125 12.34 20.00 6.04
N ASP A 126 11.06 19.87 5.62
CA ASP A 126 10.00 19.33 6.48
C ASP A 126 10.32 17.87 6.87
N GLU A 127 9.93 17.46 8.05
CA GLU A 127 10.12 16.11 8.57
C GLU A 127 8.81 15.32 8.51
N VAL A 128 8.91 14.05 8.10
CA VAL A 128 7.76 13.14 8.03
C VAL A 128 8.09 11.88 8.82
N ILE A 129 7.31 11.60 9.86
CA ILE A 129 7.42 10.37 10.63
C ILE A 129 6.87 9.21 9.80
N VAL A 130 7.68 8.16 9.63
CA VAL A 130 7.34 6.93 8.89
C VAL A 130 7.70 5.73 9.73
N PHE A 131 6.80 4.77 9.83
CA PHE A 131 7.02 3.53 10.57
C PHE A 131 7.65 2.47 9.67
N GLU A 132 8.72 1.82 10.16
CA GLU A 132 9.37 0.70 9.48
C GLU A 132 9.04 -0.63 10.19
N PRO A 133 8.84 -1.72 9.42
CA PRO A 133 9.03 -1.87 7.99
C PRO A 133 8.00 -1.06 7.20
N ALA A 134 8.41 -0.35 6.14
CA ALA A 134 7.56 0.59 5.40
C ALA A 134 7.35 0.16 3.94
N TYR A 135 6.16 0.39 3.40
CA TYR A 135 5.93 0.21 1.96
C TYR A 135 6.90 1.07 1.16
N ASP A 136 7.53 0.47 0.17
CA ASP A 136 8.70 1.00 -0.55
C ASP A 136 8.50 2.35 -1.24
N SER A 137 7.27 2.78 -1.46
CA SER A 137 7.00 4.07 -2.08
C SER A 137 7.01 5.26 -1.12
N TYR A 138 6.93 5.05 0.21
CA TYR A 138 6.77 6.17 1.15
C TYR A 138 8.03 7.05 1.22
N ILE A 139 9.17 6.45 1.51
CA ILE A 139 10.44 7.17 1.65
C ILE A 139 10.81 7.93 0.38
N PRO A 140 10.79 7.30 -0.84
CA PRO A 140 11.08 8.02 -2.07
C PRO A 140 10.13 9.18 -2.35
N ASN A 141 8.84 9.05 -2.01
CA ASN A 141 7.86 10.13 -2.21
C ASN A 141 8.08 11.30 -1.26
N ILE A 142 8.61 11.08 -0.06
CA ILE A 142 9.03 12.14 0.87
C ILE A 142 10.30 12.82 0.32
N GLU A 143 11.32 12.04 -0.03
CA GLU A 143 12.63 12.55 -0.47
C GLU A 143 12.53 13.35 -1.79
N ILE A 144 11.66 12.96 -2.75
CA ILE A 144 11.48 13.67 -4.01
C ILE A 144 10.91 15.08 -3.82
N ASN A 145 10.14 15.29 -2.72
CA ASN A 145 9.63 16.59 -2.30
C ASN A 145 10.67 17.41 -1.50
N GLY A 146 11.87 16.85 -1.27
CA GLY A 146 12.93 17.51 -0.51
C GLY A 146 12.73 17.46 1.01
N ALA A 147 11.75 16.71 1.48
CA ALA A 147 11.49 16.47 2.90
C ALA A 147 12.34 15.31 3.44
N ILE A 148 12.37 15.16 4.75
CA ILE A 148 13.24 14.24 5.48
C ILE A 148 12.38 13.18 6.16
N PRO A 149 12.51 11.89 5.80
CA PRO A 149 11.83 10.82 6.51
C PRO A 149 12.49 10.59 7.88
N ILE A 150 11.70 10.68 8.95
CA ILE A 150 12.08 10.32 10.32
C ILE A 150 11.57 8.91 10.58
N LEU A 151 12.47 7.94 10.57
CA LEU A 151 12.14 6.53 10.64
C LEU A 151 12.02 6.07 12.09
N ILE A 152 10.94 5.33 12.37
CA ILE A 152 10.64 4.72 13.65
C ILE A 152 10.33 3.25 13.42
N SER A 153 11.13 2.36 14.03
CA SER A 153 10.91 0.93 13.87
C SER A 153 9.75 0.46 14.74
N LEU A 154 8.77 -0.23 14.12
CA LEU A 154 7.75 -0.96 14.86
C LEU A 154 8.38 -2.06 15.71
N GLN A 155 7.83 -2.33 16.87
CA GLN A 155 8.39 -3.26 17.86
C GLN A 155 8.20 -4.72 17.44
N TYR A 156 9.25 -5.34 16.94
CA TYR A 156 9.24 -6.79 16.65
C TYR A 156 9.09 -7.61 17.94
N PRO A 157 8.33 -8.72 17.97
CA PRO A 157 7.61 -9.33 16.83
C PRO A 157 6.17 -8.85 16.66
N THR A 158 5.63 -8.02 17.54
CA THR A 158 4.23 -7.58 17.53
C THR A 158 3.94 -6.46 16.55
N TYR A 159 4.98 -5.74 16.13
CA TYR A 159 4.91 -4.57 15.25
C TYR A 159 4.01 -3.45 15.78
N GLN A 160 3.95 -3.31 17.10
CA GLN A 160 3.29 -2.18 17.76
C GLN A 160 4.06 -0.88 17.55
N ILE A 161 3.34 0.24 17.55
CA ILE A 161 3.92 1.58 17.42
C ILE A 161 4.53 1.99 18.77
N PRO A 162 5.84 2.36 18.83
CA PRO A 162 6.49 2.85 20.04
C PRO A 162 6.16 4.35 20.26
N TRP A 163 5.00 4.67 20.79
CA TRP A 163 4.51 6.05 20.88
C TRP A 163 5.42 6.98 21.69
N ASP A 164 6.12 6.49 22.70
CA ASP A 164 7.09 7.30 23.43
C ASP A 164 8.25 7.74 22.55
N GLU A 165 8.72 6.85 21.65
CA GLU A 165 9.74 7.20 20.65
C GLU A 165 9.18 8.20 19.63
N VAL A 166 7.91 8.03 19.19
CA VAL A 166 7.24 8.98 18.30
C VAL A 166 7.25 10.36 18.93
N LYS A 167 6.74 10.49 20.16
CA LYS A 167 6.69 11.77 20.90
C LYS A 167 8.09 12.40 21.05
N ALA A 168 9.10 11.60 21.35
CA ALA A 168 10.47 12.08 21.51
C ALA A 168 11.12 12.57 20.20
N LYS A 169 10.66 12.09 19.04
CA LYS A 169 11.19 12.47 17.71
C LYS A 169 10.44 13.64 17.04
N ILE A 170 9.36 14.13 17.64
CA ILE A 170 8.65 15.29 17.13
C ILE A 170 9.50 16.55 17.33
N THR A 171 9.67 17.32 16.27
CA THR A 171 10.37 18.61 16.25
C THR A 171 9.47 19.69 15.67
N PRO A 172 9.84 20.98 15.74
CA PRO A 172 9.14 22.06 15.04
C PRO A 172 9.10 21.91 13.50
N LYS A 173 9.89 20.99 12.92
CA LYS A 173 9.91 20.66 11.50
C LYS A 173 9.00 19.48 11.15
N THR A 174 8.52 18.75 12.15
CA THR A 174 7.64 17.61 11.91
C THR A 174 6.33 18.09 11.31
N LYS A 175 6.10 17.74 10.04
CA LYS A 175 4.96 18.21 9.27
C LYS A 175 3.87 17.16 9.14
N MET A 176 4.25 15.87 9.15
CA MET A 176 3.30 14.78 8.89
C MET A 176 3.70 13.50 9.61
N ILE A 177 2.68 12.72 10.00
CA ILE A 177 2.81 11.31 10.41
C ILE A 177 2.13 10.47 9.34
N MET A 178 2.84 9.45 8.82
CA MET A 178 2.28 8.48 7.89
C MET A 178 1.87 7.22 8.62
N LEU A 179 0.62 6.81 8.43
CA LEU A 179 0.05 5.57 8.94
C LEU A 179 -0.30 4.65 7.78
N ASN A 180 -0.23 3.34 8.01
CA ASN A 180 -0.75 2.32 7.11
C ASN A 180 -1.48 1.25 7.91
N SER A 181 -2.79 1.18 7.77
CA SER A 181 -3.61 0.19 8.48
C SER A 181 -4.79 -0.25 7.60
N PRO A 182 -4.92 -1.57 7.40
CA PRO A 182 -4.01 -2.70 7.72
C PRO A 182 -2.65 -2.57 7.08
N HIS A 183 -1.63 -2.97 7.82
CA HIS A 183 -0.23 -2.67 7.50
C HIS A 183 0.38 -3.63 6.47
N ASN A 184 1.08 -3.09 5.51
CA ASN A 184 1.99 -3.84 4.63
C ASN A 184 3.44 -3.52 5.04
N PRO A 185 4.25 -4.51 5.49
CA PRO A 185 4.13 -5.95 5.22
C PRO A 185 3.50 -6.81 6.33
N THR A 186 3.25 -6.29 7.53
CA THR A 186 3.09 -7.09 8.74
C THR A 186 1.67 -7.57 9.01
N GLY A 187 0.65 -6.96 8.36
CA GLY A 187 -0.75 -7.23 8.65
C GLY A 187 -1.23 -6.72 10.01
N MET A 188 -0.44 -5.89 10.70
CA MET A 188 -0.85 -5.19 11.91
C MET A 188 -2.02 -4.24 11.59
N VAL A 189 -2.90 -4.05 12.55
CA VAL A 189 -4.00 -3.08 12.52
C VAL A 189 -3.89 -2.15 13.73
N LEU A 190 -4.33 -0.91 13.57
CA LEU A 190 -4.36 0.05 14.67
C LEU A 190 -5.30 -0.43 15.78
N SER A 191 -4.93 -0.12 17.02
CA SER A 191 -5.71 -0.32 18.24
C SER A 191 -6.36 0.99 18.72
N ASP A 192 -7.31 0.89 19.65
CA ASP A 192 -7.89 2.06 20.29
C ASP A 192 -6.84 2.90 21.04
N ASP A 193 -5.81 2.25 21.59
CA ASP A 193 -4.70 2.94 22.25
C ASP A 193 -3.88 3.75 21.23
N ASP A 194 -3.61 3.21 20.06
CA ASP A 194 -2.93 3.96 18.98
C ASP A 194 -3.71 5.23 18.60
N ILE A 195 -5.04 5.15 18.56
CA ILE A 195 -5.90 6.30 18.29
C ILE A 195 -5.81 7.35 19.41
N ILE A 196 -5.79 6.91 20.67
CA ILE A 196 -5.65 7.83 21.83
C ILE A 196 -4.31 8.56 21.75
N GLN A 197 -3.21 7.84 21.52
CA GLN A 197 -1.88 8.43 21.40
C GLN A 197 -1.78 9.42 20.23
N LEU A 198 -2.39 9.07 19.09
CA LEU A 198 -2.42 9.94 17.92
C LEU A 198 -3.22 11.23 18.20
N LYS A 199 -4.37 11.14 18.87
CA LYS A 199 -5.18 12.31 19.28
C LYS A 199 -4.39 13.26 20.18
N GLU A 200 -3.66 12.72 21.15
CA GLU A 200 -2.79 13.53 22.04
C GLU A 200 -1.74 14.31 21.24
N ILE A 201 -1.09 13.65 20.28
CA ILE A 201 -0.07 14.29 19.42
C ILE A 201 -0.69 15.39 18.57
N ILE A 202 -1.80 15.12 17.90
CA ILE A 202 -2.46 16.08 17.02
C ILE A 202 -3.03 17.29 17.79
N ALA A 203 -3.49 17.08 19.02
CA ALA A 203 -3.94 18.17 19.88
C ALA A 203 -2.79 19.08 20.33
N ALA A 204 -1.58 18.55 20.49
CA ALA A 204 -0.41 19.29 20.97
C ALA A 204 0.42 19.92 19.84
N HIS A 205 0.30 19.47 18.59
CA HIS A 205 1.18 19.83 17.48
C HIS A 205 0.41 20.11 16.19
N ASP A 206 0.93 21.04 15.36
CA ASP A 206 0.39 21.32 14.02
C ASP A 206 0.93 20.33 12.97
N ILE A 207 0.52 19.08 13.10
CA ILE A 207 0.98 17.95 12.27
C ILE A 207 -0.19 17.42 11.46
N PHE A 208 0.04 17.10 10.18
CA PHE A 208 -0.89 16.39 9.31
C PHE A 208 -0.77 14.88 9.46
N ILE A 209 -1.82 14.18 9.08
CA ILE A 209 -1.84 12.72 9.00
C ILE A 209 -1.99 12.32 7.53
N LEU A 210 -1.17 11.38 7.07
CA LEU A 210 -1.46 10.63 5.86
C LEU A 210 -1.77 9.20 6.27
N SER A 211 -3.02 8.78 6.06
CA SER A 211 -3.48 7.42 6.37
C SER A 211 -3.65 6.62 5.09
N ASP A 212 -2.78 5.63 4.88
CA ASP A 212 -2.91 4.65 3.81
C ASP A 212 -3.80 3.51 4.27
N GLU A 213 -5.06 3.56 3.82
CA GLU A 213 -6.13 2.62 4.20
C GLU A 213 -6.54 1.73 3.02
N VAL A 214 -5.62 1.45 2.08
CA VAL A 214 -5.92 0.65 0.88
C VAL A 214 -6.43 -0.76 1.16
N TYR A 215 -6.23 -1.27 2.37
CA TYR A 215 -6.70 -2.58 2.84
C TYR A 215 -7.90 -2.47 3.80
N GLU A 216 -8.64 -1.37 3.83
CA GLU A 216 -9.74 -1.07 4.78
C GLU A 216 -10.75 -2.22 5.00
N HIS A 217 -11.03 -3.01 3.97
CA HIS A 217 -11.97 -4.14 4.03
C HIS A 217 -11.33 -5.47 4.43
N LEU A 218 -10.01 -5.50 4.61
CA LEU A 218 -9.25 -6.70 4.90
C LEU A 218 -8.84 -6.72 6.37
N ILE A 219 -9.84 -6.80 7.23
CA ILE A 219 -9.70 -6.91 8.69
C ILE A 219 -10.28 -8.24 9.13
N PHE A 220 -9.61 -8.90 10.07
CA PHE A 220 -9.86 -10.26 10.50
C PHE A 220 -10.07 -10.35 12.02
N ASP A 221 -10.53 -11.53 12.48
CA ASP A 221 -10.64 -11.87 13.90
C ASP A 221 -11.59 -10.93 14.66
N ASP A 222 -12.73 -10.57 14.02
CA ASP A 222 -13.76 -9.66 14.54
C ASP A 222 -13.24 -8.28 14.97
N LYS A 223 -12.01 -7.92 14.55
CA LYS A 223 -11.48 -6.56 14.73
C LYS A 223 -12.19 -5.58 13.82
N LYS A 224 -12.18 -4.31 14.22
CA LYS A 224 -12.73 -3.20 13.43
C LYS A 224 -11.61 -2.44 12.75
N HIS A 225 -11.88 -1.96 11.54
CA HIS A 225 -11.01 -0.97 10.91
C HIS A 225 -11.19 0.38 11.61
N LEU A 226 -10.09 0.90 12.15
CA LEU A 226 -10.06 2.23 12.76
C LEU A 226 -9.56 3.23 11.72
N SER A 227 -10.49 3.73 10.91
CA SER A 227 -10.20 4.76 9.92
C SER A 227 -10.06 6.13 10.58
N MET A 228 -9.22 7.00 10.01
CA MET A 228 -9.20 8.42 10.42
C MET A 228 -10.57 9.09 10.24
N LEU A 229 -11.40 8.56 9.36
CA LEU A 229 -12.77 9.03 9.14
C LEU A 229 -13.71 8.81 10.35
N ASN A 230 -13.39 7.89 11.27
CA ASN A 230 -14.19 7.67 12.48
C ASN A 230 -14.02 8.78 13.53
N TYR A 231 -12.98 9.60 13.41
CA TYR A 231 -12.56 10.56 14.44
C TYR A 231 -12.48 11.96 13.85
N PRO A 232 -13.49 12.82 14.03
CA PRO A 232 -13.54 14.16 13.41
C PRO A 232 -12.27 14.97 13.65
N GLU A 233 -11.73 14.95 14.88
CA GLU A 233 -10.52 15.69 15.25
C GLU A 233 -9.24 15.20 14.54
N LEU A 234 -9.18 13.91 14.16
CA LEU A 234 -8.09 13.38 13.34
C LEU A 234 -8.35 13.63 11.86
N PHE A 235 -9.60 13.48 11.43
CA PHE A 235 -9.98 13.70 10.03
C PHE A 235 -9.69 15.11 9.58
N GLU A 236 -9.93 16.13 10.40
CA GLU A 236 -9.65 17.53 10.06
C GLU A 236 -8.20 17.81 9.65
N ARG A 237 -7.29 16.89 9.94
CA ARG A 237 -5.86 17.00 9.59
C ARG A 237 -5.35 15.87 8.70
N SER A 238 -6.27 15.08 8.13
CA SER A 238 -5.91 13.84 7.44
C SER A 238 -6.12 13.90 5.94
N PHE A 239 -5.19 13.27 5.21
CA PHE A 239 -5.43 12.70 3.89
C PHE A 239 -5.62 11.20 4.06
N VAL A 240 -6.79 10.68 3.72
CA VAL A 240 -7.11 9.26 3.82
C VAL A 240 -7.14 8.65 2.42
N CYS A 241 -6.25 7.69 2.16
CA CYS A 241 -5.99 7.15 0.82
C CYS A 241 -6.51 5.72 0.69
N PHE A 242 -7.24 5.46 -0.38
CA PHE A 242 -7.89 4.17 -0.67
C PHE A 242 -7.57 3.65 -2.06
N SER A 243 -7.79 2.35 -2.29
CA SER A 243 -7.52 1.71 -3.58
C SER A 243 -8.60 0.72 -3.99
N PHE A 244 -9.30 0.98 -5.08
CA PHE A 244 -10.21 0.01 -5.68
C PHE A 244 -9.48 -1.27 -6.14
N GLY A 245 -8.21 -1.11 -6.56
CA GLY A 245 -7.39 -2.24 -6.99
C GLY A 245 -7.16 -3.28 -5.90
N LYS A 246 -7.11 -2.86 -4.63
CA LYS A 246 -6.98 -3.76 -3.48
C LYS A 246 -8.33 -4.35 -3.08
N THR A 247 -9.38 -3.53 -3.10
CA THR A 247 -10.73 -3.98 -2.77
C THR A 247 -11.29 -4.96 -3.79
N TYR A 248 -11.13 -4.70 -5.09
CA TYR A 248 -11.80 -5.48 -6.15
C TYR A 248 -10.86 -6.34 -7.00
N HIS A 249 -9.64 -6.59 -6.52
CA HIS A 249 -8.64 -7.44 -7.18
C HIS A 249 -8.29 -6.97 -8.60
N CYS A 250 -8.33 -5.66 -8.83
CA CYS A 250 -8.08 -5.03 -10.13
C CYS A 250 -6.90 -4.03 -10.08
N THR A 251 -5.78 -4.44 -9.48
CA THR A 251 -4.62 -3.57 -9.25
C THR A 251 -4.08 -2.92 -10.53
N GLY A 252 -4.20 -3.61 -11.67
CA GLY A 252 -3.80 -3.11 -13.00
C GLY A 252 -4.66 -1.98 -13.53
N TRP A 253 -5.88 -1.80 -13.04
CA TRP A 253 -6.77 -0.70 -13.48
C TRP A 253 -6.35 0.65 -12.91
N LYS A 254 -5.51 0.68 -11.91
CA LYS A 254 -4.90 1.89 -11.35
C LYS A 254 -5.94 2.95 -10.99
N LEU A 255 -6.92 2.58 -10.17
CA LEU A 255 -7.91 3.51 -9.64
C LEU A 255 -7.99 3.43 -8.11
N GLY A 256 -8.11 4.59 -7.48
CA GLY A 256 -8.25 4.79 -6.04
C GLY A 256 -8.90 6.13 -5.76
N TYR A 257 -8.87 6.56 -4.53
CA TYR A 257 -9.39 7.88 -4.15
C TYR A 257 -8.73 8.38 -2.87
N CYS A 258 -8.78 9.70 -2.68
CA CYS A 258 -8.40 10.37 -1.44
C CYS A 258 -9.61 11.09 -0.87
N ILE A 259 -9.76 11.00 0.45
CA ILE A 259 -10.71 11.80 1.23
C ILE A 259 -9.92 12.67 2.18
N ALA A 260 -10.23 13.96 2.22
CA ALA A 260 -9.63 14.92 3.11
C ALA A 260 -10.60 16.09 3.35
N PRO A 261 -10.49 16.82 4.46
CA PRO A 261 -11.31 18.00 4.70
C PRO A 261 -11.13 19.03 3.60
N LYS A 262 -12.16 19.83 3.37
CA LYS A 262 -12.26 20.81 2.26
C LYS A 262 -10.98 21.60 2.02
N LEU A 263 -10.37 22.16 3.05
CA LEU A 263 -9.17 22.99 2.88
C LEU A 263 -7.98 22.20 2.36
N LEU A 264 -7.75 21.01 2.88
CA LEU A 264 -6.68 20.10 2.42
C LEU A 264 -6.98 19.59 1.01
N MET A 265 -8.24 19.25 0.72
CA MET A 265 -8.65 18.76 -0.58
C MET A 265 -8.54 19.83 -1.67
N GLN A 266 -8.77 21.11 -1.37
CA GLN A 266 -8.54 22.19 -2.32
C GLN A 266 -7.07 22.28 -2.75
N GLU A 267 -6.14 22.15 -1.82
CA GLU A 267 -4.70 22.16 -2.14
C GLU A 267 -4.29 20.86 -2.86
N PHE A 268 -4.81 19.70 -2.45
CA PHE A 268 -4.60 18.42 -3.12
C PHE A 268 -5.00 18.48 -4.60
N ARG A 269 -6.14 19.08 -4.90
CA ARG A 269 -6.66 19.24 -6.26
C ARG A 269 -5.81 20.13 -7.15
N LYS A 270 -5.11 21.14 -6.60
CA LYS A 270 -4.15 21.94 -7.36
C LYS A 270 -3.00 21.11 -7.91
N VAL A 271 -2.48 20.18 -7.11
CA VAL A 271 -1.44 19.23 -7.55
C VAL A 271 -2.02 18.21 -8.53
N HIS A 272 -3.17 17.62 -8.18
CA HIS A 272 -3.84 16.60 -8.99
C HIS A 272 -4.17 17.10 -10.41
N GLN A 273 -4.67 18.33 -10.53
CA GLN A 273 -5.07 18.94 -11.81
C GLN A 273 -3.94 18.92 -12.85
N PHE A 274 -2.71 19.22 -12.43
CA PHE A 274 -1.58 19.34 -13.36
C PHE A 274 -0.74 18.06 -13.47
N ASN A 275 -0.99 17.08 -12.64
CA ASN A 275 -0.27 15.81 -12.66
C ASN A 275 -1.06 14.68 -13.34
N CYS A 276 -2.38 14.59 -13.13
CA CYS A 276 -3.24 13.56 -13.74
C CYS A 276 -4.40 14.15 -14.53
N PHE A 277 -5.00 15.21 -14.04
CA PHE A 277 -6.22 15.84 -14.53
C PHE A 277 -7.46 14.96 -14.34
N SER A 278 -7.61 13.84 -15.06
CA SER A 278 -8.80 12.97 -15.01
C SER A 278 -8.40 11.50 -15.07
N CYS A 279 -9.07 10.69 -14.29
CA CYS A 279 -8.85 9.25 -14.24
C CYS A 279 -9.73 8.50 -15.26
N ASN A 280 -9.45 7.20 -15.44
CA ASN A 280 -10.14 6.31 -16.37
C ASN A 280 -11.67 6.39 -16.21
N SER A 281 -12.37 6.97 -17.22
CA SER A 281 -13.81 7.23 -17.17
C SER A 281 -14.65 5.95 -17.17
N PRO A 282 -14.48 4.99 -18.09
CA PRO A 282 -15.29 3.76 -18.10
C PRO A 282 -15.28 3.01 -16.76
N VAL A 283 -14.11 2.93 -16.12
CA VAL A 283 -13.97 2.27 -14.81
C VAL A 283 -14.72 3.03 -13.72
N GLN A 284 -14.74 4.37 -13.75
CA GLN A 284 -15.48 5.17 -12.78
C GLN A 284 -17.01 4.97 -12.92
N PHE A 285 -17.53 4.91 -14.13
CA PHE A 285 -18.95 4.61 -14.37
C PHE A 285 -19.33 3.21 -13.87
N ALA A 286 -18.50 2.21 -14.17
CA ALA A 286 -18.69 0.85 -13.68
C ALA A 286 -18.70 0.77 -12.16
N LEU A 287 -17.73 1.40 -11.49
CA LEU A 287 -17.62 1.41 -10.04
C LEU A 287 -18.78 2.17 -9.38
N ALA A 288 -19.28 3.25 -9.98
CA ALA A 288 -20.44 3.96 -9.46
C ALA A 288 -21.70 3.05 -9.41
N THR A 289 -21.85 2.14 -10.37
CA THR A 289 -22.89 1.12 -10.36
C THR A 289 -22.59 -0.01 -9.39
N TYR A 290 -21.36 -0.54 -9.44
CA TYR A 290 -20.95 -1.71 -8.66
C TYR A 290 -20.97 -1.47 -7.15
N LEU A 291 -20.59 -0.27 -6.69
CA LEU A 291 -20.60 0.12 -5.27
C LEU A 291 -22.01 0.16 -4.64
N GLN A 292 -23.07 0.16 -5.44
CA GLN A 292 -24.45 0.03 -4.92
C GLN A 292 -24.68 -1.33 -4.26
N ASN A 293 -23.92 -2.35 -4.66
CA ASN A 293 -23.92 -3.66 -4.01
C ASN A 293 -22.89 -3.68 -2.86
N GLU A 294 -23.34 -3.39 -1.65
CA GLU A 294 -22.48 -3.35 -0.46
C GLU A 294 -21.79 -4.69 -0.16
N ASN A 295 -22.42 -5.81 -0.51
CA ASN A 295 -21.80 -7.13 -0.32
C ASN A 295 -20.51 -7.30 -1.14
N ALA A 296 -20.33 -6.53 -2.21
CA ALA A 296 -19.13 -6.55 -3.04
C ALA A 296 -17.86 -6.14 -2.27
N TYR A 297 -18.00 -5.40 -1.14
CA TYR A 297 -16.87 -5.05 -0.29
C TYR A 297 -17.02 -5.56 1.15
N LEU A 298 -18.23 -5.67 1.70
CA LEU A 298 -18.44 -6.14 3.08
C LEU A 298 -18.10 -7.64 3.27
N SER A 299 -18.28 -8.44 2.23
CA SER A 299 -17.96 -9.89 2.29
C SER A 299 -16.45 -10.20 2.24
N LEU A 300 -15.61 -9.27 1.81
CA LEU A 300 -14.18 -9.49 1.52
C LEU A 300 -13.38 -9.89 2.75
N GLY A 301 -13.62 -9.25 3.89
CA GLY A 301 -12.93 -9.57 5.14
C GLY A 301 -13.11 -11.05 5.52
N LYS A 302 -14.36 -11.53 5.52
CA LYS A 302 -14.66 -12.94 5.83
C LYS A 302 -14.05 -13.92 4.81
N GLN A 303 -14.13 -13.60 3.52
CA GLN A 303 -13.58 -14.48 2.46
C GLN A 303 -12.06 -14.58 2.57
N LEU A 304 -11.37 -13.48 2.79
CA LEU A 304 -9.91 -13.49 2.89
C LEU A 304 -9.43 -14.01 4.25
N GLN A 305 -10.21 -13.84 5.32
CA GLN A 305 -9.91 -14.51 6.58
C GLN A 305 -9.93 -16.04 6.42
N GLN A 306 -10.92 -16.60 5.74
CA GLN A 306 -10.96 -18.04 5.46
C GLN A 306 -9.73 -18.52 4.70
N LYS A 307 -9.26 -17.74 3.70
CA LYS A 307 -8.02 -18.05 2.97
C LYS A 307 -6.77 -17.94 3.85
N ARG A 308 -6.69 -16.93 4.70
CA ARG A 308 -5.61 -16.77 5.67
C ARG A 308 -5.54 -17.98 6.61
N ASP A 309 -6.67 -18.35 7.18
CA ASP A 309 -6.75 -19.43 8.17
C ASP A 309 -6.45 -20.77 7.51
N TYR A 310 -6.88 -20.96 6.26
CA TYR A 310 -6.49 -22.13 5.46
C TYR A 310 -4.97 -22.15 5.22
N PHE A 311 -4.38 -21.05 4.80
CA PHE A 311 -2.93 -20.94 4.62
C PHE A 311 -2.17 -21.21 5.93
N ARG A 312 -2.63 -20.67 7.07
CA ARG A 312 -2.07 -20.95 8.39
C ARG A 312 -2.08 -22.45 8.71
N THR A 313 -3.19 -23.12 8.44
CA THR A 313 -3.30 -24.58 8.64
C THR A 313 -2.29 -25.36 7.78
N LEU A 314 -2.11 -24.95 6.53
CA LEU A 314 -1.11 -25.57 5.67
C LEU A 314 0.31 -25.32 6.19
N MET A 315 0.63 -24.09 6.58
CA MET A 315 1.96 -23.67 7.04
C MET A 315 2.39 -24.32 8.37
N GLN A 316 1.46 -24.81 9.20
CA GLN A 316 1.79 -25.63 10.39
C GLN A 316 2.60 -26.87 10.07
N GLN A 317 2.63 -27.31 8.81
CA GLN A 317 3.39 -28.47 8.33
C GLN A 317 4.81 -28.10 7.88
N THR A 318 5.20 -26.84 8.04
CA THR A 318 6.53 -26.31 7.72
C THR A 318 7.24 -25.88 9.02
N PRO A 319 8.56 -25.71 9.01
CA PRO A 319 9.28 -25.27 10.20
C PRO A 319 9.12 -23.76 10.50
N PHE A 320 8.51 -22.98 9.61
CA PHE A 320 8.33 -21.54 9.76
C PHE A 320 7.36 -21.21 10.90
N LYS A 321 7.69 -20.20 11.71
CA LYS A 321 6.88 -19.74 12.85
C LYS A 321 6.03 -18.55 12.47
N LEU A 322 4.71 -18.66 12.65
CA LEU A 322 3.76 -17.58 12.38
C LEU A 322 4.02 -16.36 13.26
N ILE A 323 4.01 -15.19 12.66
CA ILE A 323 3.83 -13.89 13.31
C ILE A 323 2.41 -13.44 13.00
N PRO A 324 1.48 -13.44 13.98
CA PRO A 324 0.06 -13.24 13.69
C PRO A 324 -0.23 -11.89 13.06
N SER A 325 -1.05 -11.90 12.00
CA SER A 325 -1.62 -10.71 11.37
C SER A 325 -3.13 -10.63 11.57
N HIS A 326 -3.68 -9.43 11.54
CA HIS A 326 -5.11 -9.18 11.67
C HIS A 326 -5.71 -8.44 10.49
N GLY A 327 -4.95 -8.26 9.42
CA GLY A 327 -5.41 -7.60 8.21
C GLY A 327 -4.47 -7.75 7.02
N SER A 328 -4.81 -7.12 5.90
CA SER A 328 -4.09 -7.13 4.61
C SER A 328 -4.12 -8.46 3.84
N TYR A 329 -3.25 -8.61 2.83
CA TYR A 329 -3.08 -9.85 2.04
C TYR A 329 -1.94 -10.73 2.52
N PHE A 330 -1.25 -10.33 3.59
CA PHE A 330 0.06 -10.85 3.94
C PHE A 330 0.07 -11.51 5.30
N GLU A 331 0.87 -12.56 5.37
CA GLU A 331 1.33 -13.18 6.61
C GLU A 331 2.85 -13.15 6.67
N CYS A 332 3.37 -12.83 7.83
CA CYS A 332 4.78 -12.91 8.12
C CYS A 332 5.11 -14.20 8.89
N TYR A 333 6.19 -14.84 8.50
CA TYR A 333 6.70 -16.02 9.17
C TYR A 333 8.17 -15.83 9.52
N SER A 334 8.53 -16.13 10.76
CA SER A 334 9.92 -16.16 11.21
C SER A 334 10.55 -17.52 10.93
N TYR A 335 11.82 -17.48 10.56
CA TYR A 335 12.70 -18.64 10.48
C TYR A 335 13.84 -18.56 11.50
N GLU A 336 13.67 -17.73 12.54
CA GLU A 336 14.66 -17.59 13.63
C GLU A 336 14.94 -18.92 14.31
N GLY A 337 16.23 -19.21 14.49
CA GLY A 337 16.71 -20.49 15.04
C GLY A 337 16.72 -21.66 14.05
N LEU A 338 16.26 -21.45 12.79
CA LEU A 338 16.30 -22.45 11.75
C LEU A 338 17.50 -22.27 10.82
N SER A 339 17.84 -21.04 10.46
CA SER A 339 18.96 -20.71 9.58
C SER A 339 19.66 -19.43 9.99
N GLY A 340 20.98 -19.40 9.82
CA GLY A 340 21.79 -18.17 9.94
C GLY A 340 21.76 -17.28 8.73
N MET A 341 21.14 -17.72 7.61
CA MET A 341 21.09 -16.94 6.36
C MET A 341 20.39 -15.60 6.58
N TYR A 342 20.83 -14.58 5.85
CA TYR A 342 20.13 -13.31 5.73
C TYR A 342 18.78 -13.52 5.01
N ASP A 343 17.72 -12.80 5.39
CA ASP A 343 16.37 -13.06 4.88
C ASP A 343 16.26 -12.88 3.35
N PHE A 344 17.02 -11.95 2.76
CA PHE A 344 17.12 -11.79 1.32
C PHE A 344 17.74 -13.03 0.65
N ASP A 345 18.83 -13.54 1.22
CA ASP A 345 19.52 -14.73 0.67
C ASP A 345 18.63 -15.97 0.80
N LEU A 346 17.89 -16.08 1.92
CA LEU A 346 16.92 -17.16 2.10
C LEU A 346 15.77 -17.06 1.11
N ALA A 347 15.20 -15.87 0.87
CA ALA A 347 14.16 -15.66 -0.11
C ALA A 347 14.61 -16.02 -1.53
N VAL A 348 15.85 -15.67 -1.89
CA VAL A 348 16.48 -16.07 -3.17
C VAL A 348 16.65 -17.59 -3.26
N ASN A 349 17.14 -18.24 -2.20
CA ASN A 349 17.31 -19.68 -2.15
C ASN A 349 15.97 -20.44 -2.26
N LEU A 350 14.95 -20.01 -1.50
CA LEU A 350 13.60 -20.57 -1.61
C LEU A 350 13.05 -20.46 -3.04
N THR A 351 13.29 -19.35 -3.71
CA THR A 351 12.84 -19.15 -5.08
C THR A 351 13.57 -20.08 -6.06
N LYS A 352 14.91 -20.14 -5.99
CA LYS A 352 15.74 -20.87 -6.94
C LYS A 352 15.72 -22.37 -6.74
N SER A 353 15.82 -22.81 -5.48
CA SER A 353 16.05 -24.22 -5.15
C SER A 353 14.78 -24.95 -4.75
N PHE A 354 13.77 -24.23 -4.21
CA PHE A 354 12.52 -24.82 -3.73
C PHE A 354 11.29 -24.35 -4.51
N GLY A 355 11.44 -23.44 -5.47
CA GLY A 355 10.35 -23.05 -6.35
C GLY A 355 9.25 -22.21 -5.69
N VAL A 356 9.53 -21.50 -4.59
CA VAL A 356 8.58 -20.60 -3.91
C VAL A 356 9.21 -19.23 -3.67
N ALA A 357 8.67 -18.19 -4.32
CA ALA A 357 9.12 -16.83 -4.14
C ALA A 357 8.36 -16.14 -3.01
N THR A 358 9.09 -15.48 -2.13
CA THR A 358 8.60 -14.69 -0.99
C THR A 358 9.24 -13.31 -0.98
N ILE A 359 8.86 -12.44 -0.03
CA ILE A 359 9.54 -11.14 0.14
C ILE A 359 10.26 -11.11 1.49
N PRO A 360 11.59 -10.86 1.52
CA PRO A 360 12.34 -10.63 2.75
C PRO A 360 11.88 -9.33 3.42
N VAL A 361 11.56 -9.38 4.71
CA VAL A 361 11.01 -8.20 5.43
C VAL A 361 12.08 -7.13 5.64
N SER A 362 13.37 -7.50 5.68
CA SER A 362 14.46 -6.52 5.72
C SER A 362 14.42 -5.51 4.58
N SER A 363 13.82 -5.87 3.45
CA SER A 363 13.70 -4.97 2.29
C SER A 363 12.82 -3.76 2.53
N PHE A 364 11.98 -3.80 3.56
CA PHE A 364 11.10 -2.70 3.97
C PHE A 364 11.72 -1.80 5.05
N TYR A 365 12.95 -2.07 5.48
CA TYR A 365 13.75 -1.21 6.35
C TYR A 365 14.83 -0.50 5.55
N LYS A 366 15.05 0.78 5.81
CA LYS A 366 16.09 1.57 5.14
C LYS A 366 17.49 1.02 5.43
N ASN A 367 17.72 0.62 6.67
CA ASN A 367 18.98 0.03 7.13
C ASN A 367 19.05 -1.49 6.91
N LYS A 368 18.04 -2.11 6.26
CA LYS A 368 17.99 -3.55 6.00
C LYS A 368 18.03 -4.42 7.25
N THR A 369 17.40 -3.98 8.34
CA THR A 369 17.31 -4.77 9.57
C THR A 369 16.68 -6.16 9.28
N ASP A 370 17.42 -7.22 9.58
CA ASP A 370 17.01 -8.60 9.40
C ASP A 370 16.53 -9.22 10.70
N ASN A 371 15.23 -9.30 10.87
CA ASN A 371 14.56 -9.99 11.98
C ASN A 371 14.28 -11.48 11.67
N LYS A 372 14.92 -12.05 10.65
CA LYS A 372 14.69 -13.44 10.20
C LYS A 372 13.23 -13.69 9.80
N VAL A 373 12.63 -12.77 9.05
CA VAL A 373 11.20 -12.80 8.69
C VAL A 373 11.00 -12.74 7.18
N LEU A 374 10.13 -13.63 6.69
CA LEU A 374 9.65 -13.63 5.30
C LEU A 374 8.17 -13.28 5.27
N ARG A 375 7.76 -12.46 4.27
CA ARG A 375 6.37 -12.13 4.00
C ARG A 375 5.83 -13.00 2.87
N PHE A 376 4.67 -13.61 3.10
CA PHE A 376 3.92 -14.41 2.15
C PHE A 376 2.57 -13.76 1.82
N CYS A 377 2.15 -13.78 0.57
CA CYS A 377 0.81 -13.39 0.15
C CYS A 377 -0.09 -14.62 0.13
N PHE A 378 -1.09 -14.66 1.01
CA PHE A 378 -2.07 -15.75 1.08
C PHE A 378 -3.30 -15.53 0.18
N ALA A 379 -3.45 -14.35 -0.41
CA ALA A 379 -4.54 -14.05 -1.35
C ALA A 379 -4.32 -14.77 -2.69
N LYS A 380 -4.32 -16.10 -2.65
CA LYS A 380 -4.07 -17.00 -3.79
C LYS A 380 -5.14 -18.07 -3.86
N LYS A 381 -5.21 -18.80 -4.99
CA LYS A 381 -6.04 -20.00 -5.11
C LYS A 381 -5.57 -21.05 -4.10
N ASP A 382 -6.49 -21.87 -3.60
CA ASP A 382 -6.16 -22.90 -2.62
C ASP A 382 -5.12 -23.86 -3.17
N THR A 383 -5.26 -24.26 -4.45
CA THR A 383 -4.28 -25.11 -5.15
C THR A 383 -2.89 -24.47 -5.25
N THR A 384 -2.80 -23.14 -5.40
CA THR A 384 -1.52 -22.41 -5.40
C THR A 384 -0.86 -22.49 -4.03
N LEU A 385 -1.64 -22.29 -2.96
CA LEU A 385 -1.16 -22.35 -1.57
C LEU A 385 -0.71 -23.78 -1.19
N GLU A 386 -1.50 -24.78 -1.55
CA GLU A 386 -1.17 -26.21 -1.33
C GLU A 386 0.13 -26.61 -2.01
N CYS A 387 0.29 -26.26 -3.30
CA CYS A 387 1.50 -26.54 -4.06
C CYS A 387 2.73 -25.82 -3.44
N ALA A 388 2.61 -24.56 -3.06
CA ALA A 388 3.69 -23.82 -2.44
C ALA A 388 4.11 -24.43 -1.10
N VAL A 389 3.15 -24.74 -0.22
CA VAL A 389 3.46 -25.35 1.09
C VAL A 389 4.04 -26.75 0.95
N LYS A 390 3.59 -27.55 -0.03
CA LYS A 390 4.20 -28.85 -0.31
C LYS A 390 5.69 -28.74 -0.64
N LEU A 391 6.10 -27.71 -1.38
CA LEU A 391 7.52 -27.44 -1.67
C LEU A 391 8.26 -26.96 -0.41
N LEU A 392 7.65 -26.09 0.38
CA LEU A 392 8.25 -25.57 1.62
C LEU A 392 8.44 -26.62 2.71
N LYS A 393 7.64 -27.69 2.74
CA LYS A 393 7.83 -28.83 3.67
C LYS A 393 9.14 -29.56 3.45
N GLY A 394 9.62 -29.63 2.21
CA GLY A 394 10.87 -30.25 1.86
C GLY A 394 12.11 -29.40 2.14
N PHE A 395 11.91 -28.21 2.72
CA PHE A 395 13.00 -27.32 3.06
C PHE A 395 13.66 -27.79 4.37
N GLU A 396 14.89 -28.27 4.26
CA GLU A 396 15.77 -28.57 5.39
C GLU A 396 16.80 -27.44 5.51
N PHE A 397 16.96 -26.89 6.70
CA PHE A 397 17.84 -25.75 6.99
C PHE A 397 19.29 -26.20 7.17
#